data_9ead3e30009d025241323ee929db35b7
#
_entry.id   9ead3e30009d025241323ee929db35b7
#
_cell.length_a   1.000
_cell.length_b   1.000
_cell.length_c   1.000
_cell.angle_alpha   90.00
_cell.angle_beta   90.00
_cell.angle_gamma   90.00
#
_symmetry.space_group_name_H-M   'P 1'
#
loop_
_entity.id
_entity.type
_entity.pdbx_description
1 polymer ?
#
loop_
_entity_poly.entity_id
_entity_poly.type
_entity_poly.pdbx_seq_one_letter_code
_entity_poly.pdbx_strand_id
1 'polypeptide(L)'
;MAEELQLVSFTLGSEEFGVDIGMVQEIVRMPDITKVPRAPEFVEGVVNLRGKIIPVVDLRRRFLLPVTAATKSTRIIVATLGGRTVGMIVDTVSEVLRLDAASVEATPEMVASQIDSSFLKGIAKLEGRLLILLDLGLVLDTDQVKALPAIA
;
A
#
# COMPACT_ATOMS: atom_id res chain seq x y z
N MET A 1 -17.93 -1.26 23.60
CA MET A 1 -17.53 -0.01 22.94
C MET A 1 -17.02 -0.31 21.55
N ALA A 2 -17.37 0.55 20.60
CA ALA A 2 -16.89 0.38 19.23
C ALA A 2 -15.39 0.66 19.15
N GLU A 3 -14.68 -0.19 18.45
CA GLU A 3 -13.28 0.01 18.17
C GLU A 3 -13.13 1.05 17.06
N GLU A 4 -12.26 2.02 17.24
CA GLU A 4 -11.98 3.04 16.24
C GLU A 4 -10.77 2.64 15.40
N LEU A 5 -10.92 2.70 14.09
CA LEU A 5 -9.84 2.47 13.14
C LEU A 5 -9.30 3.82 12.67
N GLN A 6 -7.99 3.96 12.65
CA GLN A 6 -7.32 5.11 12.05
C GLN A 6 -6.59 4.64 10.82
N LEU A 7 -6.92 5.22 9.68
CA LEU A 7 -6.46 4.76 8.38
C LEU A 7 -5.85 5.91 7.60
N VAL A 8 -4.81 5.58 6.83
CA VAL A 8 -4.31 6.49 5.79
C VAL A 8 -4.99 6.09 4.50
N SER A 9 -5.68 7.04 3.85
CA SER A 9 -6.34 6.78 2.58
C SER A 9 -5.46 7.20 1.42
N PHE A 10 -5.47 6.40 0.37
CA PHE A 10 -4.70 6.67 -0.84
C PHE A 10 -5.45 6.10 -2.04
N THR A 11 -5.04 6.51 -3.24
CA THR A 11 -5.67 6.02 -4.47
C THR A 11 -4.69 5.23 -5.32
N LEU A 12 -5.24 4.23 -6.01
CA LEU A 12 -4.57 3.50 -7.08
C LEU A 12 -5.57 3.49 -8.23
N GLY A 13 -5.24 4.20 -9.32
CA GLY A 13 -6.20 4.39 -10.40
C GLY A 13 -7.43 5.12 -9.92
N SER A 14 -8.60 4.54 -10.17
CA SER A 14 -9.88 5.13 -9.77
C SER A 14 -10.37 4.62 -8.40
N GLU A 15 -9.62 3.71 -7.75
CA GLU A 15 -10.05 3.09 -6.50
C GLU A 15 -9.37 3.76 -5.30
N GLU A 16 -10.11 3.86 -4.20
CA GLU A 16 -9.59 4.41 -2.94
C GLU A 16 -9.36 3.28 -1.95
N PHE A 17 -8.18 3.30 -1.33
CA PHE A 17 -7.75 2.27 -0.38
C PHE A 17 -7.41 2.90 0.96
N GLY A 18 -7.44 2.10 2.01
CA GLY A 18 -7.02 2.52 3.34
C GLY A 18 -6.14 1.47 3.98
N VAL A 19 -5.14 1.94 4.73
CA VAL A 19 -4.25 1.08 5.50
C VAL A 19 -4.16 1.60 6.92
N ASP A 20 -3.91 0.70 7.87
CA ASP A 20 -3.79 1.05 9.28
C ASP A 20 -2.64 2.03 9.47
N ILE A 21 -2.91 3.17 10.09
CA ILE A 21 -1.89 4.20 10.33
C ILE A 21 -0.74 3.67 11.18
N GLY A 22 -1.00 2.70 12.04
CA GLY A 22 0.03 2.07 12.87
C GLY A 22 1.11 1.34 12.07
N MET A 23 0.81 0.96 10.83
CA MET A 23 1.78 0.31 9.94
C MET A 23 2.58 1.30 9.11
N VAL A 24 2.15 2.57 9.06
CA VAL A 24 2.78 3.60 8.23
C VAL A 24 3.82 4.34 9.05
N GLN A 25 5.07 4.36 8.58
CA GLN A 25 6.14 5.10 9.23
C GLN A 25 6.17 6.55 8.76
N GLU A 26 6.05 6.76 7.45
CA GLU A 26 6.04 8.10 6.87
C GLU A 26 5.50 8.05 5.44
N ILE A 27 5.18 9.22 4.92
CA ILE A 27 4.74 9.39 3.54
C ILE A 27 5.66 10.42 2.91
N VAL A 28 6.28 10.07 1.79
CA VAL A 28 7.23 10.95 1.13
C VAL A 28 6.85 11.19 -0.32
N ARG A 29 7.33 12.31 -0.86
CA ARG A 29 7.21 12.58 -2.30
C ARG A 29 8.09 11.59 -3.05
N MET A 30 7.74 11.35 -4.31
CA MET A 30 8.44 10.39 -5.14
C MET A 30 9.91 10.81 -5.32
N PRO A 31 10.87 10.10 -4.70
CA PRO A 31 12.29 10.36 -4.92
C PRO A 31 12.79 9.57 -6.13
N ASP A 32 14.04 9.75 -6.49
CA ASP A 32 14.66 8.94 -7.53
C ASP A 32 14.78 7.50 -7.06
N ILE A 33 14.35 6.58 -7.92
CA ILE A 33 14.39 5.15 -7.63
C ILE A 33 15.53 4.54 -8.41
N THR A 34 16.41 3.81 -7.71
CA THR A 34 17.48 3.05 -8.34
C THR A 34 17.02 1.62 -8.56
N LYS A 35 17.06 1.17 -9.80
CA LYS A 35 16.66 -0.19 -10.13
C LYS A 35 17.71 -1.18 -9.64
N VAL A 36 17.23 -2.31 -9.11
CA VAL A 36 18.11 -3.38 -8.63
C VAL A 36 18.07 -4.51 -9.66
N PRO A 37 19.21 -4.89 -10.23
CA PRO A 37 19.25 -6.00 -11.19
C PRO A 37 18.76 -7.29 -10.54
N ARG A 38 17.98 -8.07 -11.28
CA ARG A 38 17.46 -9.38 -10.86
C ARG A 38 16.51 -9.33 -9.67
N ALA A 39 15.98 -8.14 -9.34
CA ALA A 39 14.95 -8.04 -8.32
C ALA A 39 13.64 -8.64 -8.84
N PRO A 40 12.76 -9.12 -7.93
CA PRO A 40 11.43 -9.58 -8.34
C PRO A 40 10.67 -8.50 -9.10
N GLU A 41 9.76 -8.92 -9.98
CA GLU A 41 9.02 -8.01 -10.85
C GLU A 41 8.22 -6.96 -10.07
N PHE A 42 7.72 -7.31 -8.89
CA PHE A 42 6.95 -6.37 -8.07
C PHE A 42 7.83 -5.32 -7.39
N VAL A 43 9.14 -5.50 -7.37
CA VAL A 43 10.08 -4.53 -6.79
C VAL A 43 10.48 -3.53 -7.86
N GLU A 44 10.14 -2.25 -7.65
CA GLU A 44 10.51 -1.18 -8.58
C GLU A 44 11.99 -0.83 -8.47
N GLY A 45 12.54 -0.94 -7.28
CA GLY A 45 13.94 -0.62 -7.01
C GLY A 45 14.15 -0.28 -5.55
N VAL A 46 15.12 0.58 -5.29
CA VAL A 46 15.42 1.06 -3.94
C VAL A 46 15.50 2.58 -3.93
N VAL A 47 15.22 3.18 -2.79
CA VAL A 47 15.37 4.61 -2.58
C VAL A 47 16.24 4.85 -1.35
N ASN A 48 16.93 5.98 -1.35
CA ASN A 48 17.71 6.43 -0.19
C ASN A 48 16.89 7.47 0.56
N LEU A 49 16.46 7.11 1.77
CA LEU A 49 15.75 8.03 2.65
C LEU A 49 16.61 8.31 3.87
N ARG A 50 17.19 9.50 3.91
CA ARG A 50 18.03 9.95 5.03
C ARG A 50 19.14 8.96 5.38
N GLY A 51 19.80 8.43 4.36
CA GLY A 51 20.89 7.47 4.54
C GLY A 51 20.46 6.02 4.66
N LYS A 52 19.16 5.75 4.70
CA LYS A 52 18.65 4.38 4.71
C LYS A 52 18.19 4.00 3.32
N ILE A 53 18.60 2.83 2.88
CA ILE A 53 18.18 2.28 1.59
C ILE A 53 16.98 1.37 1.83
N ILE A 54 15.87 1.69 1.18
CA ILE A 54 14.60 1.02 1.38
C ILE A 54 14.11 0.45 0.06
N PRO A 55 13.74 -0.84 0.01
CA PRO A 55 13.14 -1.40 -1.19
C PRO A 55 11.77 -0.77 -1.44
N VAL A 56 11.45 -0.58 -2.72
CA VAL A 56 10.20 0.06 -3.14
C VAL A 56 9.43 -0.90 -4.02
N VAL A 57 8.16 -1.12 -3.67
CA VAL A 57 7.25 -1.91 -4.48
C VAL A 57 6.18 -1.00 -5.06
N ASP A 58 5.71 -1.32 -6.27
CA ASP A 58 4.62 -0.59 -6.90
C ASP A 58 3.33 -1.36 -6.64
N LEU A 59 2.45 -0.81 -5.81
CA LEU A 59 1.19 -1.48 -5.49
C LEU A 59 0.33 -1.70 -6.72
N ARG A 60 0.42 -0.83 -7.71
CA ARG A 60 -0.35 -1.01 -8.95
C ARG A 60 0.07 -2.29 -9.64
N ARG A 61 1.36 -2.58 -9.72
CA ARG A 61 1.87 -3.83 -10.29
C ARG A 61 1.46 -5.01 -9.44
N ARG A 62 1.52 -4.86 -8.12
CA ARG A 62 1.17 -5.95 -7.20
C ARG A 62 -0.30 -6.35 -7.31
N PHE A 63 -1.16 -5.37 -7.61
CA PHE A 63 -2.60 -5.61 -7.74
C PHE A 63 -3.04 -5.75 -9.20
N LEU A 64 -2.09 -5.82 -10.13
CA LEU A 64 -2.36 -5.99 -11.57
C LEU A 64 -3.19 -4.84 -12.13
N LEU A 65 -2.98 -3.65 -11.63
CA LEU A 65 -3.62 -2.43 -12.10
C LEU A 65 -2.70 -1.73 -13.12
N PRO A 66 -3.28 -0.89 -14.02
CA PRO A 66 -2.45 -0.14 -14.97
C PRO A 66 -1.44 0.75 -14.25
N VAL A 67 -0.20 0.74 -14.73
CA VAL A 67 0.86 1.59 -14.19
C VAL A 67 1.00 2.81 -15.09
N THR A 68 0.84 3.99 -14.51
CA THR A 68 1.00 5.26 -15.21
C THR A 68 2.28 5.96 -14.74
N ALA A 69 2.73 6.94 -15.52
CA ALA A 69 3.89 7.73 -15.15
C ALA A 69 3.64 8.49 -13.84
N ALA A 70 4.71 8.71 -13.08
CA ALA A 70 4.62 9.50 -11.86
C ALA A 70 4.15 10.92 -12.15
N THR A 71 3.32 11.46 -11.27
CA THR A 71 2.84 12.85 -11.32
C THR A 71 3.31 13.58 -10.07
N LYS A 72 2.96 14.86 -9.96
CA LYS A 72 3.24 15.64 -8.75
C LYS A 72 2.52 15.08 -7.52
N SER A 73 1.46 14.31 -7.74
CA SER A 73 0.66 13.72 -6.66
C SER A 73 1.14 12.34 -6.23
N THR A 74 2.01 11.69 -7.01
CA THR A 74 2.54 10.37 -6.68
C THR A 74 3.32 10.42 -5.38
N ARG A 75 3.09 9.42 -4.53
CA ARG A 75 3.72 9.34 -3.20
C ARG A 75 4.26 7.95 -2.94
N ILE A 76 5.19 7.87 -2.00
CA ILE A 76 5.62 6.60 -1.44
C ILE A 76 5.16 6.56 0.01
N ILE A 77 4.42 5.50 0.36
CA ILE A 77 4.05 5.22 1.74
C ILE A 77 5.12 4.26 2.27
N VAL A 78 5.87 4.73 3.27
CA VAL A 78 6.89 3.90 3.92
C VAL A 78 6.23 3.17 5.08
N ALA A 79 6.24 1.86 5.03
CA ALA A 79 5.52 1.03 5.98
C ALA A 79 6.33 -0.20 6.37
N THR A 80 5.86 -0.90 7.40
CA THR A 80 6.46 -2.14 7.84
C THR A 80 5.67 -3.31 7.25
N LEU A 81 6.35 -4.13 6.44
CA LEU A 81 5.77 -5.33 5.84
C LEU A 81 6.62 -6.53 6.24
N GLY A 82 6.02 -7.48 6.95
CA GLY A 82 6.73 -8.69 7.37
C GLY A 82 7.98 -8.42 8.18
N GLY A 83 7.98 -7.37 8.99
CA GLY A 83 9.13 -6.97 9.80
C GLY A 83 10.16 -6.15 9.06
N ARG A 84 9.94 -5.83 7.79
CA ARG A 84 10.85 -5.02 6.97
C ARG A 84 10.23 -3.68 6.61
N THR A 85 11.06 -2.66 6.54
CA THR A 85 10.63 -1.34 6.07
C THR A 85 10.61 -1.35 4.55
N VAL A 86 9.47 -1.03 3.97
CA VAL A 86 9.24 -1.07 2.53
C VAL A 86 8.51 0.20 2.11
N GLY A 87 8.90 0.78 0.97
CA GLY A 87 8.17 1.87 0.36
C GLY A 87 7.16 1.33 -0.64
N MET A 88 5.97 1.91 -0.66
CA MET A 88 4.91 1.52 -1.59
C MET A 88 4.51 2.72 -2.42
N ILE A 89 4.59 2.59 -3.75
CA ILE A 89 4.19 3.66 -4.67
C ILE A 89 2.68 3.66 -4.79
N VAL A 90 2.08 4.82 -4.56
CA VAL A 90 0.65 5.04 -4.72
C VAL A 90 0.42 6.29 -5.56
N ASP A 91 -0.75 6.39 -6.20
CA ASP A 91 -1.04 7.53 -7.08
C ASP A 91 -1.22 8.83 -6.31
N THR A 92 -1.96 8.78 -5.20
CA THR A 92 -2.15 9.93 -4.31
C THR A 92 -2.35 9.44 -2.89
N VAL A 93 -2.04 10.32 -1.92
CA VAL A 93 -2.43 10.11 -0.53
C VAL A 93 -3.40 11.24 -0.18
N SER A 94 -4.56 10.89 0.33
CA SER A 94 -5.63 11.85 0.56
C SER A 94 -5.65 12.39 1.98
N GLU A 95 -5.88 11.50 2.97
CA GLU A 95 -6.11 11.97 4.34
C GLU A 95 -5.98 10.84 5.34
N VAL A 96 -6.00 11.21 6.62
CA VAL A 96 -6.14 10.24 7.71
C VAL A 96 -7.62 10.19 8.06
N LEU A 97 -8.18 8.99 8.03
CA LEU A 97 -9.59 8.76 8.33
C LEU A 97 -9.74 8.03 9.66
N ARG A 98 -10.79 8.36 10.38
CA ARG A 98 -11.19 7.65 11.59
C ARG A 98 -12.53 7.00 11.33
N LEU A 99 -12.60 5.69 11.48
CA LEU A 99 -13.78 4.89 11.21
C LEU A 99 -14.11 4.02 12.41
N ASP A 100 -15.41 3.78 12.59
CA ASP A 100 -15.85 2.76 13.54
C ASP A 100 -15.61 1.39 12.89
N ALA A 101 -14.92 0.49 13.58
CA ALA A 101 -14.66 -0.85 13.08
C ALA A 101 -15.95 -1.59 12.68
N ALA A 102 -17.06 -1.29 13.34
CA ALA A 102 -18.36 -1.89 13.02
C ALA A 102 -18.88 -1.46 11.66
N SER A 103 -18.37 -0.37 11.09
CA SER A 103 -18.81 0.10 9.76
C SER A 103 -18.11 -0.62 8.61
N VAL A 104 -17.13 -1.49 8.91
CA VAL A 104 -16.40 -2.24 7.89
C VAL A 104 -17.18 -3.51 7.56
N GLU A 105 -17.47 -3.70 6.28
CA GLU A 105 -18.19 -4.87 5.80
C GLU A 105 -17.23 -5.82 5.08
N ALA A 106 -17.65 -7.09 4.97
CA ALA A 106 -16.89 -8.07 4.20
C ALA A 106 -16.81 -7.63 2.73
N THR A 107 -15.67 -7.92 2.09
CA THR A 107 -15.45 -7.54 0.70
C THR A 107 -16.42 -8.28 -0.21
N PRO A 108 -17.24 -7.57 -1.03
CA PRO A 108 -18.10 -8.21 -2.00
C PRO A 108 -17.30 -9.03 -3.01
N GLU A 109 -17.87 -10.13 -3.45
CA GLU A 109 -17.22 -11.03 -4.39
C GLU A 109 -16.79 -10.33 -5.69
N MET A 110 -17.59 -9.38 -6.17
CA MET A 110 -17.25 -8.61 -7.38
C MET A 110 -15.95 -7.84 -7.24
N VAL A 111 -15.67 -7.28 -6.06
CA VAL A 111 -14.44 -6.55 -5.81
C VAL A 111 -13.29 -7.52 -5.60
N ALA A 112 -13.54 -8.59 -4.85
CA ALA A 112 -12.51 -9.60 -4.57
C ALA A 112 -12.03 -10.30 -5.84
N SER A 113 -12.84 -10.36 -6.89
CA SER A 113 -12.45 -10.99 -8.14
C SER A 113 -11.48 -10.14 -8.97
N GLN A 114 -11.41 -8.83 -8.72
CA GLN A 114 -10.54 -7.91 -9.45
C GLN A 114 -9.17 -7.77 -8.79
N ILE A 115 -9.11 -7.96 -7.49
CA ILE A 115 -7.90 -7.85 -6.68
C ILE A 115 -7.82 -9.14 -5.86
N ASP A 116 -6.61 -9.64 -5.67
CA ASP A 116 -6.43 -10.83 -4.83
C ASP A 116 -7.05 -10.58 -3.46
N SER A 117 -8.10 -11.33 -3.14
CA SER A 117 -8.87 -11.13 -1.90
C SER A 117 -8.05 -11.39 -0.64
N SER A 118 -6.90 -12.07 -0.75
CA SER A 118 -6.06 -12.32 0.41
C SER A 118 -5.50 -11.05 1.03
N PHE A 119 -5.45 -9.93 0.28
CA PHE A 119 -4.95 -8.65 0.78
C PHE A 119 -6.04 -7.80 1.43
N LEU A 120 -7.30 -8.15 1.25
CA LEU A 120 -8.42 -7.29 1.59
C LEU A 120 -8.96 -7.63 2.98
N LYS A 121 -9.07 -6.60 3.83
CA LYS A 121 -9.70 -6.74 5.15
C LYS A 121 -11.20 -6.54 5.08
N GLY A 122 -11.66 -5.73 4.12
CA GLY A 122 -13.06 -5.40 3.98
C GLY A 122 -13.26 -4.09 3.25
N ILE A 123 -14.48 -3.59 3.28
CA ILE A 123 -14.84 -2.32 2.65
C ILE A 123 -15.55 -1.46 3.67
N ALA A 124 -15.13 -0.19 3.76
CA ALA A 124 -15.83 0.81 4.53
C ALA A 124 -16.68 1.67 3.60
N LYS A 125 -17.93 1.87 3.95
CA LYS A 125 -18.80 2.78 3.21
C LYS A 125 -18.64 4.17 3.79
N LEU A 126 -18.18 5.09 2.97
CA LEU A 126 -18.09 6.50 3.30
C LEU A 126 -19.19 7.23 2.54
N GLU A 127 -19.47 8.45 2.94
CA GLU A 127 -20.49 9.26 2.25
C GLU A 127 -20.06 9.47 0.78
N GLY A 128 -20.82 8.89 -0.13
CA GLY A 128 -20.60 9.03 -1.56
C GLY A 128 -19.45 8.21 -2.13
N ARG A 129 -18.80 7.34 -1.33
CA ARG A 129 -17.65 6.56 -1.83
C ARG A 129 -17.40 5.30 -1.00
N LEU A 130 -16.62 4.38 -1.57
CA LEU A 130 -16.20 3.17 -0.89
C LEU A 130 -14.70 3.20 -0.68
N LEU A 131 -14.27 2.74 0.49
CA LEU A 131 -12.86 2.63 0.85
C LEU A 131 -12.52 1.16 1.02
N ILE A 132 -11.56 0.67 0.24
CA ILE A 132 -11.12 -0.72 0.31
C ILE A 132 -9.99 -0.82 1.33
N LEU A 133 -10.20 -1.62 2.38
CA LEU A 133 -9.20 -1.77 3.43
C LEU A 133 -8.22 -2.88 3.09
N LEU A 134 -6.94 -2.55 3.17
CA LEU A 134 -5.86 -3.50 2.91
C LEU A 134 -5.18 -3.92 4.20
N ASP A 135 -4.77 -5.18 4.25
CA ASP A 135 -3.91 -5.67 5.30
C ASP A 135 -2.48 -5.68 4.76
N LEU A 136 -1.67 -4.74 5.21
CA LEU A 136 -0.28 -4.63 4.74
C LEU A 136 0.54 -5.87 5.06
N GLY A 137 0.20 -6.59 6.12
CA GLY A 137 0.89 -7.82 6.45
C GLY A 137 0.68 -8.93 5.41
N LEU A 138 -0.33 -8.80 4.56
CA LEU A 138 -0.68 -9.78 3.53
C LEU A 138 -0.37 -9.33 2.11
N VAL A 139 0.05 -8.08 1.92
CA VAL A 139 0.37 -7.54 0.58
C VAL A 139 1.51 -8.32 -0.06
N LEU A 140 2.52 -8.68 0.74
CA LEU A 140 3.60 -9.55 0.32
C LEU A 140 3.57 -10.79 1.21
N ASP A 141 3.66 -11.97 0.62
CA ASP A 141 3.78 -13.20 1.41
C ASP A 141 5.20 -13.36 1.96
N THR A 142 5.43 -14.39 2.77
CA THR A 142 6.71 -14.63 3.41
C THR A 142 7.85 -14.74 2.39
N ASP A 143 7.62 -15.46 1.29
CA ASP A 143 8.64 -15.65 0.27
C ASP A 143 8.94 -14.34 -0.45
N GLN A 144 7.91 -13.52 -0.72
CA GLN A 144 8.09 -12.22 -1.36
C GLN A 144 8.87 -11.26 -0.46
N VAL A 145 8.63 -11.28 0.86
CA VAL A 145 9.37 -10.46 1.80
C VAL A 145 10.85 -10.88 1.79
N LYS A 146 11.13 -12.17 1.79
CA LYS A 146 12.51 -12.67 1.73
C LYS A 146 13.20 -12.33 0.43
N ALA A 147 12.45 -12.18 -0.67
CA ALA A 147 12.98 -11.84 -1.97
C ALA A 147 13.29 -10.36 -2.13
N LEU A 148 12.91 -9.51 -1.18
CA LEU A 148 13.23 -8.09 -1.22
C LEU A 148 14.76 -7.91 -1.17
N PRO A 149 15.29 -6.89 -1.88
CA PRO A 149 16.73 -6.65 -1.89
C PRO A 149 17.29 -6.53 -0.48
N ALA A 150 18.42 -7.19 -0.25
CA ALA A 150 19.12 -7.08 1.02
C ALA A 150 19.72 -5.67 1.15
N ILE A 151 19.60 -5.10 2.33
CA ILE A 151 20.13 -3.78 2.63
C ILE A 151 21.38 -3.96 3.46
N ALA A 152 22.48 -3.60 2.88
CA ALA A 152 23.77 -3.66 3.58
C ALA A 152 23.91 -2.49 4.55
#